data_9d0a11d0be8ac83b59c848279a319444
#
_entry.id   9d0a11d0be8ac83b59c848279a319444
#
_cell.length_a   1.000
_cell.length_b   1.000
_cell.length_c   1.000
_cell.angle_alpha   90.00
_cell.angle_beta   90.00
_cell.angle_gamma   90.00
#
_symmetry.space_group_name_H-M   'P 1'
#
loop_
_entity.id
_entity.type
_entity.pdbx_description
1 polymer ?
#
loop_
_entity_poly.entity_id
_entity_poly.type
_entity_poly.pdbx_seq_one_letter_code
_entity_poly.pdbx_strand_id
1 'polypeptide(L)'
;DQIPAGEPPLGSLSCPEPEDRPDLWPTTARRTADGELALGGLTVSEILAEAPSPVFVLDEADLRGRAASWAAAMHEEFWPSYGMAGGEAFYAGKAFLTTKVAQWVLEEGMGIDTASRGELAVSLAALQEVDGEEATTDATRLGLHGNGKTQAEIAVALHHRLGHLVLDSVEEIALAADVVRDLREVGVYGPEETGKVMVRLTTGVHAGGHEYISTGHEDQKFGLSVHGGAARQTI
;
A
#
# COMPACT_ATOMS: atom_id res chain seq x y z
N ASP A 1 -36.74 -14.24 -10.19
CA ASP A 1 -35.95 -13.26 -10.93
C ASP A 1 -35.51 -13.89 -12.23
N GLN A 2 -36.14 -13.47 -13.34
CA GLN A 2 -35.82 -13.96 -14.68
C GLN A 2 -34.64 -13.15 -15.21
N ILE A 3 -33.56 -13.84 -15.60
CA ILE A 3 -32.46 -13.26 -16.38
C ILE A 3 -33.08 -12.66 -17.66
N PRO A 4 -32.78 -11.38 -18.01
CA PRO A 4 -33.31 -10.79 -19.24
C PRO A 4 -32.95 -11.64 -20.45
N ALA A 5 -33.96 -11.94 -21.30
CA ALA A 5 -33.75 -12.68 -22.54
C ALA A 5 -32.85 -11.82 -23.47
N GLY A 6 -31.60 -12.18 -23.61
CA GLY A 6 -30.65 -11.49 -24.51
C GLY A 6 -29.20 -11.47 -24.07
N GLU A 7 -28.88 -11.79 -22.82
CA GLU A 7 -27.48 -11.94 -22.43
C GLU A 7 -26.90 -13.26 -22.96
N PRO A 8 -25.72 -13.23 -23.59
CA PRO A 8 -25.06 -14.44 -24.03
C PRO A 8 -24.71 -15.31 -22.80
N PRO A 9 -24.79 -16.63 -22.89
CA PRO A 9 -24.39 -17.51 -21.80
C PRO A 9 -22.94 -17.21 -21.38
N LEU A 10 -22.66 -17.22 -20.08
CA LEU A 10 -21.36 -16.93 -19.50
C LEU A 10 -20.16 -17.59 -20.19
N GLY A 11 -20.40 -18.73 -20.88
CA GLY A 11 -19.38 -19.44 -21.69
C GLY A 11 -19.08 -18.83 -23.06
N SER A 12 -19.79 -17.76 -23.47
CA SER A 12 -19.56 -17.09 -24.79
C SER A 12 -18.76 -15.77 -24.62
N LEU A 13 -18.39 -15.38 -23.41
CA LEU A 13 -17.49 -14.23 -23.20
C LEU A 13 -16.08 -14.66 -23.60
N SER A 14 -15.65 -14.29 -24.81
CA SER A 14 -14.24 -14.43 -25.19
C SER A 14 -13.42 -13.44 -24.39
N CYS A 15 -12.39 -13.93 -23.70
CA CYS A 15 -11.39 -13.04 -23.12
C CYS A 15 -10.69 -12.29 -24.27
N PRO A 16 -10.60 -10.94 -24.23
CA PRO A 16 -9.91 -10.21 -25.28
C PRO A 16 -8.44 -10.60 -25.34
N GLU A 17 -7.87 -10.60 -26.55
CA GLU A 17 -6.46 -10.93 -26.74
C GLU A 17 -5.56 -9.86 -26.13
N PRO A 18 -4.33 -10.22 -25.69
CA PRO A 18 -3.39 -9.26 -25.12
C PRO A 18 -3.07 -8.08 -26.03
N GLU A 19 -3.01 -8.33 -27.33
CA GLU A 19 -2.72 -7.33 -28.36
C GLU A 19 -3.87 -6.33 -28.55
N ASP A 20 -5.12 -6.79 -28.39
CA ASP A 20 -6.31 -5.96 -28.52
C ASP A 20 -6.63 -5.14 -27.28
N ARG A 21 -6.28 -5.63 -26.10
CA ARG A 21 -6.56 -5.00 -24.81
C ARG A 21 -5.36 -5.08 -23.87
N PRO A 22 -4.26 -4.37 -24.21
CA PRO A 22 -3.05 -4.36 -23.38
C PRO A 22 -3.27 -3.73 -21.99
N ASP A 23 -4.37 -2.98 -21.81
CA ASP A 23 -4.78 -2.41 -20.53
C ASP A 23 -5.30 -3.44 -19.52
N LEU A 24 -5.73 -4.61 -19.99
CA LEU A 24 -6.26 -5.70 -19.15
C LEU A 24 -5.21 -6.77 -18.82
N TRP A 25 -4.11 -6.83 -19.57
CA TRP A 25 -3.12 -7.88 -19.46
C TRP A 25 -1.79 -7.34 -18.89
N PRO A 26 -0.99 -8.20 -18.26
CA PRO A 26 0.40 -7.86 -17.97
C PRO A 26 1.17 -7.50 -19.26
N THR A 27 2.12 -6.61 -19.17
CA THR A 27 2.91 -6.12 -20.33
C THR A 27 3.66 -7.22 -21.07
N THR A 28 3.91 -8.36 -20.41
CA THR A 28 4.60 -9.52 -21.01
C THR A 28 3.65 -10.52 -21.65
N ALA A 29 2.33 -10.32 -21.50
CA ALA A 29 1.33 -11.25 -22.03
C ALA A 29 1.39 -11.30 -23.55
N ARG A 30 1.44 -12.50 -24.12
CA ARG A 30 1.46 -12.74 -25.55
C ARG A 30 0.96 -14.12 -25.92
N ARG A 31 0.61 -14.31 -27.18
CA ARG A 31 0.43 -15.66 -27.75
C ARG A 31 1.77 -16.19 -28.27
N THR A 32 2.03 -17.46 -28.00
CA THR A 32 3.13 -18.21 -28.64
C THR A 32 2.80 -18.50 -30.12
N ALA A 33 3.79 -18.99 -30.84
CA ALA A 33 3.59 -19.41 -32.23
C ALA A 33 2.50 -20.50 -32.39
N ASP A 34 2.32 -21.33 -31.37
CA ASP A 34 1.30 -22.39 -31.31
C ASP A 34 -0.05 -21.89 -30.77
N GLY A 35 -0.19 -20.59 -30.52
CA GLY A 35 -1.42 -19.95 -30.06
C GLY A 35 -1.68 -20.05 -28.55
N GLU A 36 -0.76 -20.60 -27.77
CA GLU A 36 -0.88 -20.68 -26.31
C GLU A 36 -0.60 -19.32 -25.65
N LEU A 37 -1.33 -18.97 -24.57
CA LEU A 37 -1.07 -17.77 -23.79
C LEU A 37 0.22 -17.96 -22.96
N ALA A 38 1.08 -16.96 -22.99
CA ALA A 38 2.28 -16.89 -22.15
C ALA A 38 2.30 -15.58 -21.32
N LEU A 39 2.73 -15.67 -20.07
CA LEU A 39 2.85 -14.59 -19.09
C LEU A 39 4.25 -14.65 -18.46
N GLY A 40 4.96 -13.53 -18.36
CA GLY A 40 6.30 -13.52 -17.79
C GLY A 40 7.32 -14.44 -18.49
N GLY A 41 7.05 -14.82 -19.72
CA GLY A 41 7.89 -15.75 -20.49
C GLY A 41 7.51 -17.21 -20.35
N LEU A 42 6.59 -17.60 -19.48
CA LEU A 42 6.09 -18.96 -19.27
C LEU A 42 4.72 -19.14 -19.93
N THR A 43 4.49 -20.26 -20.55
CA THR A 43 3.17 -20.63 -21.07
C THR A 43 2.22 -21.00 -19.92
N VAL A 44 0.91 -20.91 -20.17
CA VAL A 44 -0.10 -21.32 -19.18
C VAL A 44 0.08 -22.80 -18.80
N SER A 45 0.44 -23.66 -19.76
CA SER A 45 0.72 -25.09 -19.49
C SER A 45 1.91 -25.29 -18.56
N GLU A 46 2.99 -24.52 -18.73
CA GLU A 46 4.16 -24.56 -17.83
C GLU A 46 3.79 -24.06 -16.42
N ILE A 47 3.03 -22.96 -16.32
CA ILE A 47 2.55 -22.42 -15.04
C ILE A 47 1.68 -23.45 -14.32
N LEU A 48 0.76 -24.10 -15.03
CA LEU A 48 -0.15 -25.10 -14.45
C LEU A 48 0.55 -26.42 -14.10
N ALA A 49 1.72 -26.69 -14.68
CA ALA A 49 2.55 -27.81 -14.26
C ALA A 49 3.16 -27.58 -12.88
N GLU A 50 3.48 -26.34 -12.51
CA GLU A 50 4.03 -25.97 -11.19
C GLU A 50 2.94 -25.77 -10.14
N ALA A 51 1.78 -25.18 -10.52
CA ALA A 51 0.69 -24.90 -9.60
C ALA A 51 -0.67 -25.19 -10.25
N PRO A 52 -1.51 -26.07 -9.65
CA PRO A 52 -2.80 -26.40 -10.23
C PRO A 52 -3.79 -25.22 -10.20
N SER A 53 -4.69 -25.17 -11.19
CA SER A 53 -5.80 -24.21 -11.21
C SER A 53 -6.80 -24.46 -10.06
N PRO A 54 -7.37 -23.40 -9.41
CA PRO A 54 -7.16 -21.98 -9.71
C PRO A 54 -5.84 -21.46 -9.11
N VAL A 55 -5.11 -20.63 -9.88
CA VAL A 55 -3.85 -20.01 -9.47
C VAL A 55 -3.81 -18.53 -9.84
N PHE A 56 -3.31 -17.69 -8.94
CA PHE A 56 -2.98 -16.31 -9.25
C PHE A 56 -1.53 -16.23 -9.76
N VAL A 57 -1.34 -15.56 -10.89
CA VAL A 57 -0.03 -15.35 -11.49
C VAL A 57 0.34 -13.88 -11.34
N LEU A 58 1.50 -13.62 -10.73
CA LEU A 58 2.10 -12.29 -10.66
C LEU A 58 3.22 -12.20 -11.68
N ASP A 59 3.11 -11.23 -12.58
CA ASP A 59 4.16 -10.91 -13.53
C ASP A 59 5.12 -9.89 -12.89
N GLU A 60 6.35 -10.33 -12.60
CA GLU A 60 7.37 -9.48 -11.99
C GLU A 60 7.67 -8.26 -12.84
N ALA A 61 7.87 -8.44 -14.15
CA ALA A 61 8.24 -7.36 -15.05
C ALA A 61 7.14 -6.28 -15.14
N ASP A 62 5.89 -6.69 -15.20
CA ASP A 62 4.75 -5.77 -15.23
C ASP A 62 4.60 -5.02 -13.90
N LEU A 63 4.67 -5.73 -12.77
CA LEU A 63 4.56 -5.10 -11.44
C LEU A 63 5.69 -4.10 -11.21
N ARG A 64 6.93 -4.49 -11.47
CA ARG A 64 8.10 -3.62 -11.34
C ARG A 64 8.03 -2.41 -12.27
N GLY A 65 7.67 -2.63 -13.54
CA GLY A 65 7.51 -1.55 -14.51
C GLY A 65 6.45 -0.52 -14.10
N ARG A 66 5.33 -0.96 -13.53
CA ARG A 66 4.29 -0.06 -12.97
C ARG A 66 4.80 0.69 -11.74
N ALA A 67 5.48 0.00 -10.82
CA ALA A 67 6.07 0.63 -9.63
C ALA A 67 7.10 1.71 -10.01
N ALA A 68 8.03 1.39 -10.92
CA ALA A 68 9.02 2.33 -11.44
C ALA A 68 8.36 3.55 -12.10
N SER A 69 7.29 3.35 -12.88
CA SER A 69 6.55 4.45 -13.52
C SER A 69 5.92 5.40 -12.51
N TRP A 70 5.34 4.88 -11.43
CA TRP A 70 4.78 5.70 -10.36
C TRP A 70 5.86 6.46 -9.61
N ALA A 71 6.97 5.82 -9.24
CA ALA A 71 8.09 6.46 -8.56
C ALA A 71 8.68 7.59 -9.42
N ALA A 72 8.91 7.34 -10.71
CA ALA A 72 9.44 8.32 -11.66
C ALA A 72 8.49 9.51 -11.83
N ALA A 73 7.19 9.27 -12.03
CA ALA A 73 6.20 10.32 -12.18
C ALA A 73 6.12 11.22 -10.95
N MET A 74 6.14 10.66 -9.74
CA MET A 74 6.15 11.45 -8.51
C MET A 74 7.43 12.27 -8.35
N HIS A 75 8.58 11.71 -8.76
CA HIS A 75 9.84 12.44 -8.72
C HIS A 75 9.88 13.58 -9.74
N GLU A 76 9.46 13.35 -10.98
CA GLU A 76 9.53 14.33 -12.08
C GLU A 76 8.52 15.45 -11.93
N GLU A 77 7.27 15.14 -11.59
CA GLU A 77 6.17 16.12 -11.54
C GLU A 77 6.21 17.00 -10.28
N PHE A 78 6.79 16.53 -9.18
CA PHE A 78 6.87 17.25 -7.91
C PHE A 78 8.27 17.77 -7.57
N TRP A 79 9.12 17.94 -8.59
CA TRP A 79 10.49 18.43 -8.43
C TRP A 79 10.55 19.96 -8.17
N PRO A 80 11.70 20.48 -7.73
CA PRO A 80 11.91 21.90 -7.39
C PRO A 80 11.49 22.94 -8.43
N SER A 81 11.36 22.58 -9.71
CA SER A 81 10.86 23.49 -10.76
C SER A 81 9.45 24.04 -10.46
N TYR A 82 8.68 23.32 -9.63
CA TYR A 82 7.34 23.73 -9.16
C TYR A 82 7.36 24.24 -7.71
N GLY A 83 8.53 24.46 -7.11
CA GLY A 83 8.67 24.88 -5.72
C GLY A 83 8.40 23.78 -4.70
N MET A 84 8.45 22.51 -5.11
CA MET A 84 8.25 21.34 -4.26
C MET A 84 9.57 20.63 -3.98
N ALA A 85 9.64 19.87 -2.90
CA ALA A 85 10.81 19.09 -2.51
C ALA A 85 10.89 17.70 -3.15
N GLY A 86 10.00 17.40 -4.08
CA GLY A 86 9.76 16.07 -4.65
C GLY A 86 8.47 15.48 -4.12
N GLY A 87 8.10 14.31 -4.64
CA GLY A 87 6.97 13.51 -4.18
C GLY A 87 7.38 12.05 -4.02
N GLU A 88 6.69 11.35 -3.15
CA GLU A 88 6.91 9.93 -2.90
C GLU A 88 5.65 9.14 -3.25
N ALA A 89 5.80 7.99 -3.90
CA ALA A 89 4.73 7.05 -4.16
C ALA A 89 4.80 5.90 -3.15
N PHE A 90 3.65 5.54 -2.58
CA PHE A 90 3.54 4.42 -1.65
C PHE A 90 2.65 3.33 -2.24
N TYR A 91 3.15 2.11 -2.24
CA TYR A 91 2.36 0.92 -2.58
C TYR A 91 1.45 0.54 -1.42
N ALA A 92 0.17 0.37 -1.70
CA ALA A 92 -0.81 -0.04 -0.69
C ALA A 92 -0.70 -1.56 -0.43
N GLY A 93 -0.04 -1.94 0.66
CA GLY A 93 0.21 -3.34 1.03
C GLY A 93 -1.06 -4.19 1.14
N LYS A 94 -2.18 -3.59 1.55
CA LYS A 94 -3.49 -4.26 1.63
C LYS A 94 -3.99 -4.83 0.29
N ALA A 95 -3.47 -4.39 -0.86
CA ALA A 95 -3.85 -4.91 -2.16
C ALA A 95 -3.34 -6.34 -2.36
N PHE A 96 -2.06 -6.55 -2.11
CA PHE A 96 -1.38 -7.85 -2.05
C PHE A 96 0.05 -7.65 -1.59
N LEU A 97 0.49 -8.32 -0.54
CA LEU A 97 1.82 -8.17 -0.01
C LEU A 97 2.44 -9.53 0.37
N THR A 98 3.62 -9.79 -0.21
CA THR A 98 4.56 -10.81 0.21
C THR A 98 5.93 -10.15 0.38
N THR A 99 6.88 -10.79 1.05
CA THR A 99 8.25 -10.25 1.16
C THR A 99 8.84 -9.96 -0.22
N LYS A 100 8.59 -10.82 -1.21
CA LYS A 100 9.11 -10.62 -2.57
C LYS A 100 8.49 -9.42 -3.28
N VAL A 101 7.16 -9.23 -3.17
CA VAL A 101 6.49 -8.04 -3.72
C VAL A 101 6.97 -6.77 -3.02
N ALA A 102 7.14 -6.82 -1.71
CA ALA A 102 7.70 -5.70 -0.94
C ALA A 102 9.11 -5.31 -1.42
N GLN A 103 9.99 -6.30 -1.64
CA GLN A 103 11.32 -6.08 -2.20
C GLN A 103 11.25 -5.39 -3.57
N TRP A 104 10.46 -5.93 -4.51
CA TRP A 104 10.32 -5.33 -5.85
C TRP A 104 9.86 -3.88 -5.80
N VAL A 105 8.86 -3.60 -4.99
CA VAL A 105 8.32 -2.24 -4.83
C VAL A 105 9.36 -1.29 -4.26
N LEU A 106 10.11 -1.72 -3.24
CA LEU A 106 11.19 -0.93 -2.64
C LEU A 106 12.35 -0.72 -3.61
N GLU A 107 12.77 -1.74 -4.36
CA GLU A 107 13.82 -1.64 -5.37
C GLU A 107 13.48 -0.64 -6.48
N GLU A 108 12.21 -0.50 -6.84
CA GLU A 108 11.74 0.48 -7.82
C GLU A 108 11.51 1.89 -7.26
N GLY A 109 11.89 2.14 -6.01
CA GLY A 109 11.87 3.49 -5.42
C GLY A 109 10.55 3.91 -4.78
N MET A 110 9.56 3.02 -4.65
CA MET A 110 8.34 3.31 -3.89
C MET A 110 8.53 3.04 -2.39
N GLY A 111 7.72 3.68 -1.55
CA GLY A 111 7.48 3.26 -0.18
C GLY A 111 6.38 2.19 -0.09
N ILE A 112 6.14 1.67 1.12
CA ILE A 112 5.05 0.72 1.38
C ILE A 112 4.16 1.25 2.49
N ASP A 113 2.86 1.29 2.20
CA ASP A 113 1.82 1.66 3.15
C ASP A 113 1.13 0.41 3.69
N THR A 114 1.24 0.20 5.00
CA THR A 114 0.73 -0.99 5.69
C THR A 114 -0.49 -0.65 6.54
N ALA A 115 -1.36 -1.62 6.78
CA ALA A 115 -2.57 -1.46 7.59
C ALA A 115 -2.64 -2.48 8.75
N SER A 116 -1.62 -3.30 8.91
CA SER A 116 -1.55 -4.31 9.97
C SER A 116 -0.11 -4.57 10.42
N ARG A 117 0.02 -5.12 11.64
CA ARG A 117 1.32 -5.56 12.17
C ARG A 117 1.99 -6.61 11.29
N GLY A 118 1.21 -7.50 10.66
CA GLY A 118 1.74 -8.53 9.77
C GLY A 118 2.35 -7.93 8.51
N GLU A 119 1.63 -7.01 7.86
CA GLU A 119 2.15 -6.28 6.70
C GLU A 119 3.39 -5.46 7.05
N LEU A 120 3.40 -4.78 8.21
CA LEU A 120 4.57 -4.04 8.67
C LEU A 120 5.78 -4.95 8.88
N ALA A 121 5.60 -6.13 9.49
CA ALA A 121 6.70 -7.08 9.69
C ALA A 121 7.28 -7.59 8.36
N VAL A 122 6.43 -7.89 7.37
CA VAL A 122 6.85 -8.27 6.01
C VAL A 122 7.62 -7.12 5.35
N SER A 123 7.14 -5.88 5.49
CA SER A 123 7.77 -4.71 4.89
C SER A 123 9.12 -4.38 5.52
N LEU A 124 9.26 -4.49 6.85
CA LEU A 124 10.54 -4.32 7.55
C LEU A 124 11.56 -5.37 7.13
N ALA A 125 11.15 -6.64 7.01
CA ALA A 125 12.02 -7.70 6.53
C ALA A 125 12.50 -7.44 5.08
N ALA A 126 11.60 -7.00 4.21
CA ALA A 126 11.96 -6.65 2.84
C ALA A 126 12.90 -5.42 2.79
N LEU A 127 12.64 -4.39 3.61
CA LEU A 127 13.50 -3.20 3.70
C LEU A 127 14.92 -3.56 4.15
N GLN A 128 15.04 -4.46 5.12
CA GLN A 128 16.33 -4.95 5.58
C GLN A 128 17.12 -5.65 4.47
N GLU A 129 16.45 -6.45 3.63
CA GLU A 129 17.10 -7.14 2.53
C GLU A 129 17.50 -6.22 1.37
N VAL A 130 16.71 -5.16 1.11
CA VAL A 130 16.97 -4.21 0.02
C VAL A 130 17.96 -3.12 0.41
N ASP A 131 17.76 -2.47 1.57
CA ASP A 131 18.51 -1.28 1.99
C ASP A 131 19.48 -1.56 3.16
N GLY A 132 19.49 -2.78 3.70
CA GLY A 132 20.34 -3.20 4.81
C GLY A 132 19.71 -3.01 6.18
N GLU A 133 20.38 -3.51 7.23
CA GLU A 133 19.89 -3.50 8.61
C GLU A 133 19.68 -2.09 9.16
N GLU A 134 20.53 -1.15 8.80
CA GLU A 134 20.45 0.24 9.26
C GLU A 134 19.17 0.94 8.80
N ALA A 135 18.64 0.59 7.61
CA ALA A 135 17.41 1.15 7.09
C ALA A 135 16.18 0.81 7.95
N THR A 136 16.22 -0.26 8.75
CA THR A 136 15.13 -0.61 9.66
C THR A 136 15.10 0.25 10.93
N THR A 137 16.17 0.99 11.23
CA THR A 137 16.21 1.94 12.37
C THR A 137 15.68 3.31 12.02
N ASP A 138 15.56 3.63 10.73
CA ASP A 138 14.96 4.85 10.18
C ASP A 138 14.13 4.50 8.93
N ALA A 139 13.04 3.76 9.16
CA ALA A 139 12.22 3.16 8.11
C ALA A 139 11.26 4.19 7.47
N THR A 140 11.81 5.30 7.00
CA THR A 140 11.04 6.42 6.43
C THR A 140 10.24 6.06 5.19
N ARG A 141 10.62 4.98 4.49
CA ARG A 141 9.91 4.45 3.32
C ARG A 141 8.68 3.60 3.68
N LEU A 142 8.41 3.40 4.98
CA LEU A 142 7.25 2.63 5.43
C LEU A 142 6.21 3.50 6.13
N GLY A 143 4.95 3.16 5.93
CA GLY A 143 3.80 3.76 6.59
C GLY A 143 2.97 2.72 7.33
N LEU A 144 2.31 3.14 8.43
CA LEU A 144 1.33 2.34 9.15
C LEU A 144 0.02 3.13 9.29
N HIS A 145 -1.02 2.66 8.61
CA HIS A 145 -2.39 3.12 8.69
C HIS A 145 -3.26 2.23 9.58
N GLY A 146 -4.57 2.34 9.42
CA GLY A 146 -5.57 1.55 10.14
C GLY A 146 -6.08 2.24 11.41
N ASN A 147 -7.24 1.81 11.88
CA ASN A 147 -7.84 2.25 13.14
C ASN A 147 -7.69 1.17 14.20
N GLY A 148 -7.76 1.59 15.47
CA GLY A 148 -7.68 0.68 16.61
C GLY A 148 -6.30 0.04 16.77
N LYS A 149 -5.23 0.78 16.44
CA LYS A 149 -3.87 0.33 16.67
C LYS A 149 -3.61 0.10 18.15
N THR A 150 -3.00 -1.01 18.46
CA THR A 150 -2.54 -1.32 19.81
C THR A 150 -1.29 -0.50 20.17
N GLN A 151 -1.03 -0.31 21.47
CA GLN A 151 0.21 0.30 21.94
C GLN A 151 1.45 -0.39 21.38
N ALA A 152 1.41 -1.73 21.24
CA ALA A 152 2.53 -2.50 20.69
C ALA A 152 2.78 -2.21 19.20
N GLU A 153 1.74 -1.99 18.40
CA GLU A 153 1.87 -1.60 16.98
C GLU A 153 2.43 -0.19 16.85
N ILE A 154 1.95 0.74 17.66
CA ILE A 154 2.46 2.11 17.72
C ILE A 154 3.92 2.11 18.18
N ALA A 155 4.26 1.26 19.17
CA ALA A 155 5.64 1.16 19.66
C ALA A 155 6.59 0.63 18.58
N VAL A 156 6.20 -0.36 17.81
CA VAL A 156 7.00 -0.86 16.68
C VAL A 156 7.19 0.25 15.64
N ALA A 157 6.12 0.96 15.27
CA ALA A 157 6.18 2.05 14.29
C ALA A 157 7.13 3.18 14.72
N LEU A 158 7.03 3.63 15.96
CA LEU A 158 7.88 4.68 16.50
C LEU A 158 9.33 4.20 16.72
N HIS A 159 9.52 2.95 17.18
CA HIS A 159 10.86 2.37 17.35
C HIS A 159 11.65 2.37 16.03
N HIS A 160 11.00 1.98 14.93
CA HIS A 160 11.59 1.95 13.60
C HIS A 160 11.53 3.31 12.87
N ARG A 161 11.01 4.36 13.49
CA ARG A 161 10.88 5.72 12.92
C ARG A 161 10.23 5.71 11.55
N LEU A 162 9.06 5.07 11.43
CA LEU A 162 8.33 5.05 10.16
C LEU A 162 8.10 6.46 9.63
N GLY A 163 8.16 6.62 8.30
CA GLY A 163 7.88 7.90 7.65
C GLY A 163 6.46 8.39 7.92
N HIS A 164 5.49 7.48 7.93
CA HIS A 164 4.08 7.78 8.11
C HIS A 164 3.43 6.88 9.17
N LEU A 165 3.36 7.32 10.42
CA LEU A 165 2.46 6.72 11.42
C LEU A 165 1.17 7.52 11.45
N VAL A 166 0.09 6.94 10.92
CA VAL A 166 -1.22 7.59 10.84
C VAL A 166 -2.06 7.24 12.05
N LEU A 167 -2.38 8.24 12.87
CA LEU A 167 -3.23 8.11 14.06
C LEU A 167 -4.67 8.45 13.72
N ASP A 168 -5.57 7.55 14.06
CA ASP A 168 -6.95 7.56 13.59
C ASP A 168 -7.92 8.10 14.67
N SER A 169 -7.48 8.21 15.91
CA SER A 169 -8.30 8.65 17.03
C SER A 169 -7.50 9.38 18.11
N VAL A 170 -8.20 10.05 19.04
CA VAL A 170 -7.60 10.72 20.20
C VAL A 170 -6.91 9.72 21.13
N GLU A 171 -7.47 8.53 21.27
CA GLU A 171 -6.92 7.45 22.08
C GLU A 171 -5.57 6.98 21.51
N GLU A 172 -5.47 6.82 20.18
CA GLU A 172 -4.20 6.49 19.53
C GLU A 172 -3.14 7.58 19.69
N ILE A 173 -3.54 8.86 19.68
CA ILE A 173 -2.63 9.99 19.96
C ILE A 173 -2.09 9.90 21.39
N ALA A 174 -2.95 9.60 22.36
CA ALA A 174 -2.53 9.43 23.74
C ALA A 174 -1.56 8.24 23.90
N LEU A 175 -1.88 7.10 23.27
CA LEU A 175 -0.98 5.93 23.26
C LEU A 175 0.38 6.25 22.61
N ALA A 176 0.39 7.01 21.51
CA ALA A 176 1.64 7.41 20.86
C ALA A 176 2.49 8.31 21.77
N ALA A 177 1.87 9.24 22.51
CA ALA A 177 2.58 10.08 23.48
C ALA A 177 3.19 9.25 24.62
N ASP A 178 2.46 8.26 25.13
CA ASP A 178 2.96 7.35 26.17
C ASP A 178 4.15 6.53 25.63
N VAL A 179 4.05 5.98 24.43
CA VAL A 179 5.14 5.23 23.80
C VAL A 179 6.38 6.10 23.59
N VAL A 180 6.24 7.34 23.13
CA VAL A 180 7.40 8.25 22.98
C VAL A 180 8.09 8.47 24.33
N ARG A 181 7.34 8.61 25.43
CA ARG A 181 7.90 8.72 26.78
C ARG A 181 8.67 7.46 27.15
N ASP A 182 8.08 6.28 26.95
CA ASP A 182 8.72 5.00 27.24
C ASP A 182 10.02 4.80 26.44
N LEU A 183 10.00 5.16 25.12
CA LEU A 183 11.18 5.09 24.25
C LEU A 183 12.32 6.03 24.70
N ARG A 184 11.99 7.20 25.28
CA ARG A 184 12.97 8.09 25.90
C ARG A 184 13.53 7.51 27.20
N GLU A 185 12.68 6.92 28.04
CA GLU A 185 13.12 6.31 29.30
C GLU A 185 14.11 5.17 29.09
N VAL A 186 13.92 4.37 28.02
CA VAL A 186 14.84 3.27 27.67
C VAL A 186 16.01 3.70 26.78
N GLY A 187 16.10 4.99 26.42
CA GLY A 187 17.21 5.55 25.65
C GLY A 187 17.21 5.25 24.16
N VAL A 188 16.09 4.79 23.60
CA VAL A 188 15.89 4.62 22.14
C VAL A 188 15.68 5.98 21.46
N TYR A 189 14.96 6.89 22.14
CA TYR A 189 14.81 8.28 21.74
C TYR A 189 15.69 9.17 22.60
N GLY A 190 16.26 10.21 21.98
CA GLY A 190 16.93 11.28 22.71
C GLY A 190 15.94 12.12 23.53
N PRO A 191 16.43 12.93 24.53
CA PRO A 191 15.56 13.70 25.41
C PRO A 191 14.59 14.65 24.69
N GLU A 192 15.02 15.24 23.58
CA GLU A 192 14.26 16.19 22.76
C GLU A 192 13.71 15.54 21.47
N GLU A 193 13.97 14.27 21.24
CA GLU A 193 13.51 13.59 20.05
C GLU A 193 11.98 13.41 20.08
N THR A 194 11.32 13.69 18.94
CA THR A 194 9.87 13.61 18.80
C THR A 194 9.49 12.53 17.78
N GLY A 195 8.40 11.82 18.05
CA GLY A 195 7.81 10.91 17.06
C GLY A 195 7.12 11.72 15.95
N LYS A 196 7.37 11.33 14.68
CA LYS A 196 6.60 11.88 13.54
C LYS A 196 5.29 11.12 13.41
N VAL A 197 4.18 11.85 13.37
CA VAL A 197 2.84 11.26 13.22
C VAL A 197 2.01 12.08 12.26
N MET A 198 1.04 11.44 11.64
CA MET A 198 -0.01 12.06 10.85
C MET A 198 -1.35 11.80 11.54
N VAL A 199 -2.21 12.81 11.58
CA VAL A 199 -3.57 12.65 12.12
C VAL A 199 -4.55 12.51 10.95
N ARG A 200 -5.33 11.44 10.94
CA ARG A 200 -6.34 11.22 9.93
C ARG A 200 -7.56 12.10 10.19
N LEU A 201 -7.96 12.85 9.17
CA LEU A 201 -9.13 13.73 9.22
C LEU A 201 -10.25 13.18 8.32
N THR A 202 -11.49 13.24 8.82
CA THR A 202 -12.69 12.97 8.03
C THR A 202 -13.30 14.29 7.62
N THR A 203 -13.30 14.55 6.31
CA THR A 203 -13.70 15.83 5.72
C THR A 203 -15.19 15.92 5.36
N GLY A 204 -15.93 14.81 5.43
CA GLY A 204 -17.34 14.73 5.02
C GLY A 204 -17.55 14.79 3.50
N VAL A 205 -16.48 14.78 2.70
CA VAL A 205 -16.58 14.78 1.25
C VAL A 205 -16.90 13.36 0.76
N HIS A 206 -18.02 13.23 0.03
CA HIS A 206 -18.37 12.00 -0.67
C HIS A 206 -17.37 11.71 -1.80
N ALA A 207 -16.43 10.81 -1.55
CA ALA A 207 -15.63 10.24 -2.62
C ALA A 207 -16.48 9.15 -3.31
N GLY A 208 -16.79 9.32 -4.59
CA GLY A 208 -17.61 8.41 -5.37
C GLY A 208 -17.09 6.98 -5.31
N GLY A 209 -17.90 6.07 -4.78
CA GLY A 209 -17.64 4.66 -4.61
C GLY A 209 -18.91 4.00 -4.04
N HIS A 210 -18.90 2.68 -3.95
CA HIS A 210 -20.01 1.96 -3.33
C HIS A 210 -20.12 2.37 -1.85
N GLU A 211 -21.34 2.64 -1.34
CA GLU A 211 -21.60 3.08 0.05
C GLU A 211 -20.85 2.26 1.11
N TYR A 212 -20.75 0.95 0.90
CA TYR A 212 -20.08 0.01 1.80
C TYR A 212 -18.55 0.21 1.93
N ILE A 213 -17.90 0.81 0.94
CA ILE A 213 -16.45 1.04 0.92
C ILE A 213 -16.08 2.53 1.03
N SER A 214 -17.08 3.41 1.13
CA SER A 214 -16.86 4.84 1.34
C SER A 214 -16.33 5.10 2.75
N THR A 215 -15.19 5.77 2.89
CA THR A 215 -14.56 6.12 4.17
C THR A 215 -14.65 7.61 4.49
N GLY A 216 -15.39 8.38 3.69
CA GLY A 216 -15.46 9.83 3.80
C GLY A 216 -16.65 10.38 4.59
N HIS A 217 -17.61 9.54 5.02
CA HIS A 217 -18.79 9.98 5.77
C HIS A 217 -18.45 10.32 7.22
N GLU A 218 -19.15 11.31 7.80
CA GLU A 218 -18.98 11.71 9.21
C GLU A 218 -19.32 10.60 10.21
N ASP A 219 -20.21 9.68 9.85
CA ASP A 219 -20.62 8.53 10.67
C ASP A 219 -19.64 7.32 10.54
N GLN A 220 -18.55 7.49 9.83
CA GLN A 220 -17.56 6.43 9.66
C GLN A 220 -16.62 6.34 10.85
N LYS A 221 -16.14 5.12 11.10
CA LYS A 221 -15.23 4.76 12.20
C LYS A 221 -13.79 5.28 12.03
N PHE A 222 -13.50 6.05 10.99
CA PHE A 222 -12.15 6.45 10.64
C PHE A 222 -11.94 7.96 10.76
N GLY A 223 -10.85 8.33 11.45
CA GLY A 223 -10.37 9.70 11.52
C GLY A 223 -11.15 10.63 12.44
N LEU A 224 -10.62 11.83 12.63
CA LEU A 224 -11.24 12.90 13.42
C LEU A 224 -12.10 13.80 12.53
N SER A 225 -13.37 14.01 12.90
CA SER A 225 -14.28 14.88 12.14
C SER A 225 -13.80 16.33 12.15
N VAL A 226 -13.72 16.93 10.96
CA VAL A 226 -13.43 18.35 10.78
C VAL A 226 -14.63 19.20 11.18
N HIS A 227 -15.85 18.79 10.80
CA HIS A 227 -17.08 19.53 11.07
C HIS A 227 -17.48 19.53 12.54
N GLY A 228 -17.26 18.41 13.25
CA GLY A 228 -17.52 18.27 14.68
C GLY A 228 -16.54 19.02 15.59
N GLY A 229 -15.49 19.62 15.03
CA GLY A 229 -14.48 20.35 15.76
C GLY A 229 -13.48 19.49 16.52
N ALA A 230 -13.63 18.17 16.53
CA ALA A 230 -12.72 17.23 17.18
C ALA A 230 -11.28 17.37 16.64
N ALA A 231 -11.12 17.47 15.32
CA ALA A 231 -9.82 17.69 14.69
C ALA A 231 -9.12 18.94 15.21
N ARG A 232 -9.83 20.06 15.34
CA ARG A 232 -9.27 21.36 15.81
C ARG A 232 -8.89 21.34 17.29
N GLN A 233 -9.56 20.53 18.10
CA GLN A 233 -9.27 20.42 19.54
C GLN A 233 -8.07 19.51 19.83
N THR A 234 -7.72 18.65 18.86
CA THR A 234 -6.70 17.61 19.05
C THR A 234 -5.35 18.00 18.44
N ILE A 235 -5.33 18.89 17.46
CA ILE A 235 -4.14 19.46 16.80
C ILE A 235 -3.85 20.84 17.44
#